data_73d35b26514a2c6d62b3828ed5a42961
#
_entry.id   73d35b26514a2c6d62b3828ed5a42961
#
_cell.length_a   1.000
_cell.length_b   1.000
_cell.length_c   1.000
_cell.angle_alpha   90.00
_cell.angle_beta   90.00
_cell.angle_gamma   90.00
#
_symmetry.space_group_name_H-M   'P 1'
#
loop_
_entity.id
_entity.type
_entity.pdbx_description
1 polymer ?
#
loop_
_entity_poly.entity_id
_entity_poly.type
_entity_poly.pdbx_seq_one_letter_code
_entity_poly.pdbx_strand_id
1 'polypeptide(L)'
;MRLNRFLAAAGLGSRRHCDELIASGRVTINGKVCTNFSAQPGARDYVKADGKLVRSAAALTIMLHKPGGFVSTRKDLHASDTVFDLLPKKFSRLFNVGRLDAQTEGLLLLTNDGELAQRLTHPRFKVDKEYEVTLDRPWDPTLAPKLMRGIVLDGQHAKIAQLRSLSPTRLRVILRQGINRQIRRMFQTVGYRVKRLLRVRVGNLRLGDLPCGHWRALTQRELKDLDLMNTSDALVAGVDRGKQEAGHVSKARSTPSATISNETRRL
;
A
#
# COMPACT_ATOMS: atom_id res chain seq x y z
N MET A 1 -16.48 -3.96 9.86
CA MET A 1 -15.05 -3.88 10.36
C MET A 1 -14.87 -4.86 11.51
N ARG A 2 -13.76 -5.66 11.54
CA ARG A 2 -13.51 -6.59 12.67
C ARG A 2 -13.31 -5.85 13.99
N LEU A 3 -13.75 -6.47 15.10
CA LEU A 3 -13.75 -5.89 16.44
C LEU A 3 -12.37 -5.34 16.87
N ASN A 4 -11.30 -6.09 16.68
CA ASN A 4 -9.95 -5.64 17.02
C ASN A 4 -9.52 -4.39 16.24
N ARG A 5 -9.97 -4.24 14.98
CA ARG A 5 -9.69 -3.04 14.16
C ARG A 5 -10.51 -1.85 14.67
N PHE A 6 -11.77 -2.09 15.08
CA PHE A 6 -12.64 -1.08 15.66
C PHE A 6 -12.03 -0.52 16.96
N LEU A 7 -11.60 -1.40 17.88
CA LEU A 7 -10.98 -1.02 19.14
C LEU A 7 -9.65 -0.26 18.91
N ALA A 8 -8.82 -0.72 17.98
CA ALA A 8 -7.57 -0.05 17.65
C ALA A 8 -7.79 1.34 17.01
N ALA A 9 -8.79 1.48 16.12
CA ALA A 9 -9.17 2.78 15.54
C ALA A 9 -9.72 3.75 16.60
N ALA A 10 -10.37 3.23 17.61
CA ALA A 10 -10.81 4.01 18.78
C ALA A 10 -9.67 4.39 19.74
N GLY A 11 -8.45 3.89 19.50
CA GLY A 11 -7.25 4.27 20.26
C GLY A 11 -6.98 3.44 21.52
N LEU A 12 -7.59 2.24 21.64
CA LEU A 12 -7.33 1.34 22.78
C LEU A 12 -5.97 0.63 22.72
N GLY A 13 -5.21 0.79 21.65
CA GLY A 13 -3.88 0.19 21.51
C GLY A 13 -3.62 -0.39 20.12
N SER A 14 -2.60 -1.24 20.01
CA SER A 14 -2.32 -1.98 18.79
C SER A 14 -3.40 -3.04 18.55
N ARG A 15 -3.53 -3.53 17.30
CA ARG A 15 -4.46 -4.63 16.99
C ARG A 15 -4.21 -5.88 17.85
N ARG A 16 -2.94 -6.22 18.10
CA ARG A 16 -2.57 -7.35 18.99
C ARG A 16 -3.02 -7.11 20.42
N HIS A 17 -2.81 -5.91 20.95
CA HIS A 17 -3.33 -5.56 22.28
C HIS A 17 -4.86 -5.62 22.34
N CYS A 18 -5.54 -5.19 21.28
CA CYS A 18 -7.00 -5.33 21.19
C CYS A 18 -7.45 -6.81 21.11
N ASP A 19 -6.67 -7.68 20.46
CA ASP A 19 -6.92 -9.12 20.49
C ASP A 19 -6.78 -9.69 21.91
N GLU A 20 -5.80 -9.23 22.69
CA GLU A 20 -5.64 -9.59 24.11
C GLU A 20 -6.83 -9.13 24.95
N LEU A 21 -7.35 -7.91 24.75
CA LEU A 21 -8.57 -7.41 25.42
C LEU A 21 -9.79 -8.27 25.09
N ILE A 22 -9.94 -8.69 23.83
CA ILE A 22 -11.05 -9.56 23.41
C ILE A 22 -10.90 -10.94 24.06
N ALA A 23 -9.73 -11.55 23.98
CA ALA A 23 -9.45 -12.87 24.56
C ALA A 23 -9.71 -12.93 26.07
N SER A 24 -9.37 -11.87 26.79
CA SER A 24 -9.56 -11.77 28.24
C SER A 24 -10.99 -11.43 28.67
N GLY A 25 -11.96 -11.37 27.74
CA GLY A 25 -13.36 -11.11 28.05
C GLY A 25 -13.66 -9.66 28.51
N ARG A 26 -12.70 -8.73 28.30
CA ARG A 26 -12.83 -7.32 28.73
C ARG A 26 -13.67 -6.47 27.77
N VAL A 27 -14.12 -7.05 26.65
CA VAL A 27 -14.93 -6.37 25.62
C VAL A 27 -16.34 -6.90 25.61
N THR A 28 -17.33 -5.99 25.60
CA THR A 28 -18.75 -6.36 25.45
C THR A 28 -19.33 -5.69 24.20
N ILE A 29 -20.27 -6.38 23.54
CA ILE A 29 -21.11 -5.85 22.47
C ILE A 29 -22.56 -5.98 22.95
N ASN A 30 -23.29 -4.87 23.01
CA ASN A 30 -24.68 -4.82 23.50
C ASN A 30 -24.85 -5.46 24.87
N GLY A 31 -23.85 -5.25 25.75
CA GLY A 31 -23.88 -5.78 27.13
C GLY A 31 -23.40 -7.24 27.27
N LYS A 32 -23.20 -7.98 26.18
CA LYS A 32 -22.73 -9.36 26.21
C LYS A 32 -21.22 -9.42 25.99
N VAL A 33 -20.50 -10.21 26.81
CA VAL A 33 -19.05 -10.43 26.63
C VAL A 33 -18.78 -11.05 25.27
N CYS A 34 -17.82 -10.50 24.53
CA CYS A 34 -17.43 -10.97 23.22
C CYS A 34 -15.97 -11.39 23.24
N THR A 35 -15.71 -12.70 23.07
CA THR A 35 -14.37 -13.27 22.88
C THR A 35 -14.09 -13.69 21.42
N ASN A 36 -15.04 -13.43 20.51
CA ASN A 36 -14.92 -13.76 19.11
C ASN A 36 -14.11 -12.72 18.35
N PHE A 37 -12.90 -13.08 17.92
CA PHE A 37 -12.01 -12.23 17.11
C PHE A 37 -12.58 -11.83 15.73
N SER A 38 -13.53 -12.60 15.21
CA SER A 38 -14.17 -12.35 13.92
C SER A 38 -15.40 -11.47 14.02
N ALA A 39 -15.87 -11.13 15.24
CA ALA A 39 -17.02 -10.27 15.46
C ALA A 39 -16.86 -8.94 14.72
N GLN A 40 -17.95 -8.43 14.15
CA GLN A 40 -17.99 -7.18 13.41
C GLN A 40 -19.14 -6.32 13.93
N PRO A 41 -18.87 -5.41 14.87
CA PRO A 41 -19.90 -4.50 15.38
C PRO A 41 -20.53 -3.70 14.23
N GLY A 42 -21.85 -3.67 14.21
CA GLY A 42 -22.64 -2.85 13.29
C GLY A 42 -22.75 -1.39 13.74
N ALA A 43 -23.37 -0.56 12.92
CA ALA A 43 -23.53 0.87 13.21
C ALA A 43 -24.42 1.16 14.45
N ARG A 44 -25.28 0.23 14.82
CA ARG A 44 -26.19 0.35 15.98
C ARG A 44 -25.68 -0.33 17.25
N ASP A 45 -24.56 -1.07 17.13
CA ASP A 45 -24.00 -1.78 18.28
C ASP A 45 -23.23 -0.81 19.17
N TYR A 46 -23.39 -0.95 20.48
CA TYR A 46 -22.55 -0.30 21.45
C TYR A 46 -21.49 -1.27 21.99
N VAL A 47 -20.25 -0.88 21.81
CA VAL A 47 -19.08 -1.64 22.26
C VAL A 47 -18.54 -0.99 23.51
N LYS A 48 -18.28 -1.79 24.57
CA LYS A 48 -17.54 -1.32 25.75
C LYS A 48 -16.25 -2.14 25.92
N ALA A 49 -15.23 -1.49 26.39
CA ALA A 49 -13.99 -2.12 26.85
C ALA A 49 -13.74 -1.66 28.29
N ASP A 50 -13.51 -2.60 29.20
CA ASP A 50 -13.42 -2.36 30.64
C ASP A 50 -14.57 -1.52 31.19
N GLY A 51 -15.79 -1.82 30.76
CA GLY A 51 -17.02 -1.12 31.15
C GLY A 51 -17.20 0.26 30.49
N LYS A 52 -16.20 0.82 29.80
CA LYS A 52 -16.26 2.16 29.18
C LYS A 52 -16.72 2.05 27.73
N LEU A 53 -17.63 2.95 27.33
CA LEU A 53 -18.11 3.01 25.94
C LEU A 53 -16.97 3.38 24.99
N VAL A 54 -16.76 2.55 23.97
CA VAL A 54 -15.77 2.77 22.90
C VAL A 54 -16.40 3.61 21.80
N ARG A 55 -15.85 4.78 21.55
CA ARG A 55 -16.26 5.65 20.43
C ARG A 55 -15.18 5.65 19.38
N SER A 56 -15.58 5.52 18.11
CA SER A 56 -14.65 5.69 16.99
C SER A 56 -14.04 7.10 17.04
N ALA A 57 -12.74 7.20 16.99
CA ALA A 57 -12.09 8.48 16.83
C ALA A 57 -12.29 8.99 15.39
N ALA A 58 -12.41 10.31 15.22
CA ALA A 58 -12.44 10.90 13.90
C ALA A 58 -11.19 10.49 13.11
N ALA A 59 -11.37 10.16 11.82
CA ALA A 59 -10.27 9.82 10.95
C ALA A 59 -9.34 11.04 10.80
N LEU A 60 -8.06 10.81 11.03
CA LEU A 60 -7.02 11.83 10.91
C LEU A 60 -5.84 11.24 10.14
N THR A 61 -5.40 11.96 9.12
CA THR A 61 -4.20 11.63 8.36
C THR A 61 -3.32 12.86 8.26
N ILE A 62 -2.04 12.70 8.57
CA ILE A 62 -1.04 13.75 8.42
C ILE A 62 0.04 13.31 7.43
N MET A 63 0.64 14.28 6.76
CA MET A 63 1.86 14.13 5.99
C MET A 63 3.01 14.71 6.80
N LEU A 64 4.07 13.93 6.95
CA LEU A 64 5.34 14.33 7.54
C LEU A 64 6.42 14.35 6.45
N HIS A 65 7.22 15.41 6.38
CA HIS A 65 8.48 15.38 5.67
C HIS A 65 9.54 14.77 6.60
N LYS A 66 9.67 13.45 6.55
CA LYS A 66 10.60 12.72 7.39
C LYS A 66 12.04 13.12 7.08
N PRO A 67 12.85 13.58 8.03
CA PRO A 67 14.29 13.79 7.86
C PRO A 67 15.05 12.47 7.80
N GLY A 68 16.29 12.49 7.33
CA GLY A 68 17.24 11.41 7.50
C GLY A 68 17.58 11.17 8.98
N GLY A 69 17.99 9.95 9.33
CA GLY A 69 18.35 9.57 10.68
C GLY A 69 17.21 8.99 11.53
N PHE A 70 15.96 9.38 11.30
CA PHE A 70 14.81 8.92 12.06
C PHE A 70 14.27 7.58 11.54
N VAL A 71 13.87 6.69 12.45
CA VAL A 71 13.26 5.39 12.09
C VAL A 71 11.74 5.46 12.06
N SER A 72 11.11 4.75 11.12
CA SER A 72 9.65 4.70 10.95
C SER A 72 9.03 3.63 11.87
N THR A 73 9.22 3.73 13.17
CA THR A 73 8.66 2.86 14.22
C THR A 73 8.26 3.66 15.44
N ARG A 74 7.41 3.10 16.31
CA ARG A 74 7.04 3.71 17.59
C ARG A 74 8.08 3.52 18.68
N LYS A 75 8.78 2.39 18.64
CA LYS A 75 9.85 2.06 19.58
C LYS A 75 10.98 1.45 18.78
N ASP A 76 12.17 1.89 19.05
CA ASP A 76 13.38 1.25 18.55
C ASP A 76 14.17 0.69 19.74
N LEU A 77 14.61 -0.56 19.61
CA LEU A 77 15.43 -1.23 20.63
C LEU A 77 16.86 -0.71 20.66
N HIS A 78 17.27 0.00 19.61
CA HIS A 78 18.63 0.54 19.46
C HIS A 78 18.73 2.05 19.78
N ALA A 79 17.75 2.59 20.53
CA ALA A 79 17.70 3.98 20.96
C ALA A 79 17.81 5.03 19.83
N SER A 80 17.39 4.68 18.60
CA SER A 80 17.32 5.64 17.49
C SER A 80 16.11 6.54 17.63
N ASP A 81 16.25 7.82 17.23
CA ASP A 81 15.13 8.74 17.14
C ASP A 81 14.05 8.20 16.18
N THR A 82 12.80 8.30 16.60
CA THR A 82 11.66 7.80 15.84
C THR A 82 10.92 8.96 15.18
N VAL A 83 10.16 8.66 14.11
CA VAL A 83 9.30 9.68 13.47
C VAL A 83 8.22 10.23 14.41
N PHE A 84 7.92 9.54 15.52
CA PHE A 84 6.94 9.98 16.51
C PHE A 84 7.51 11.04 17.46
N ASP A 85 8.84 11.13 17.61
CA ASP A 85 9.50 12.16 18.42
C ASP A 85 9.42 13.54 17.76
N LEU A 86 9.18 13.58 16.42
CA LEU A 86 8.91 14.79 15.66
C LEU A 86 7.48 15.30 15.80
N LEU A 87 6.60 14.55 16.48
CA LEU A 87 5.16 14.82 16.47
C LEU A 87 4.66 15.20 17.87
N PRO A 88 3.70 16.14 17.96
CA PRO A 88 3.01 16.42 19.21
C PRO A 88 2.33 15.18 19.81
N LYS A 89 2.27 15.10 21.15
CA LYS A 89 1.64 13.97 21.89
C LYS A 89 0.20 13.69 21.48
N LYS A 90 -0.54 14.69 20.99
CA LYS A 90 -1.92 14.51 20.46
C LYS A 90 -2.00 13.52 19.29
N PHE A 91 -0.90 13.26 18.60
CA PHE A 91 -0.82 12.30 17.48
C PHE A 91 -0.35 10.90 17.93
N SER A 92 -0.29 10.64 19.22
CA SER A 92 0.10 9.34 19.78
C SER A 92 -0.76 8.17 19.29
N ARG A 93 -1.95 8.40 18.74
CA ARG A 93 -2.82 7.35 18.17
C ARG A 93 -2.56 7.06 16.70
N LEU A 94 -1.82 7.91 16.00
CA LEU A 94 -1.50 7.69 14.59
C LEU A 94 -0.44 6.59 14.46
N PHE A 95 -0.45 5.89 13.34
CA PHE A 95 0.60 4.96 12.93
C PHE A 95 1.06 5.28 11.51
N ASN A 96 2.29 4.92 11.19
CA ASN A 96 2.87 5.19 9.87
C ASN A 96 2.25 4.30 8.79
N VAL A 97 1.98 4.89 7.62
CA VAL A 97 1.50 4.22 6.41
C VAL A 97 2.71 3.76 5.60
N GLY A 98 3.07 2.51 5.75
CA GLY A 98 4.33 1.99 5.25
C GLY A 98 5.52 2.54 6.03
N ARG A 99 6.71 2.38 5.47
CA ARG A 99 7.96 2.81 6.13
C ARG A 99 8.88 3.49 5.14
N LEU A 100 9.74 4.35 5.65
CA LEU A 100 10.98 4.80 5.04
C LEU A 100 12.14 4.33 5.91
N ASP A 101 13.22 3.87 5.29
CA ASP A 101 14.45 3.54 6.01
C ASP A 101 14.99 4.77 6.76
N ALA A 102 15.82 4.57 7.78
CA ALA A 102 16.40 5.67 8.56
C ALA A 102 17.03 6.74 7.67
N GLN A 103 17.83 6.34 6.68
CA GLN A 103 18.55 7.24 5.77
C GLN A 103 17.70 7.76 4.59
N THR A 104 16.40 7.44 4.52
CA THR A 104 15.51 7.89 3.46
C THR A 104 14.65 9.03 3.98
N GLU A 105 14.59 10.10 3.21
CA GLU A 105 13.86 11.33 3.53
C GLU A 105 12.51 11.41 2.81
N GLY A 106 11.69 12.39 3.20
CA GLY A 106 10.54 12.83 2.42
C GLY A 106 9.19 12.37 2.94
N LEU A 107 8.23 12.29 2.04
CA LEU A 107 6.82 12.09 2.33
C LEU A 107 6.56 10.78 3.08
N LEU A 108 6.17 10.89 4.33
CA LEU A 108 5.64 9.79 5.14
C LEU A 108 4.24 10.15 5.62
N LEU A 109 3.28 9.25 5.41
CA LEU A 109 1.93 9.42 5.94
C LEU A 109 1.79 8.73 7.28
N LEU A 110 1.06 9.37 8.20
CA LEU A 110 0.61 8.77 9.46
C LEU A 110 -0.89 8.94 9.58
N THR A 111 -1.59 7.90 10.05
CA THR A 111 -3.05 7.90 10.13
C THR A 111 -3.54 7.04 11.29
N ASN A 112 -4.80 7.22 11.71
CA ASN A 112 -5.55 6.27 12.53
C ASN A 112 -6.53 5.43 11.69
N ASP A 113 -6.61 5.67 10.36
CA ASP A 113 -7.42 4.88 9.43
C ASP A 113 -6.62 3.69 8.88
N GLY A 114 -6.94 2.49 9.39
CA GLY A 114 -6.29 1.26 8.96
C GLY A 114 -6.72 0.77 7.57
N GLU A 115 -7.81 1.25 7.01
CA GLU A 115 -8.24 0.91 5.66
C GLU A 115 -7.46 1.73 4.62
N LEU A 116 -7.35 3.03 4.86
CA LEU A 116 -6.49 3.90 4.05
C LEU A 116 -5.04 3.38 4.05
N ALA A 117 -4.50 3.04 5.24
CA ALA A 117 -3.15 2.52 5.34
C ALA A 117 -2.96 1.22 4.56
N GLN A 118 -3.92 0.30 4.63
CA GLN A 118 -3.90 -0.96 3.87
C GLN A 118 -3.94 -0.69 2.36
N ARG A 119 -4.81 0.20 1.90
CA ARG A 119 -4.91 0.57 0.48
C ARG A 119 -3.59 1.12 -0.06
N LEU A 120 -2.94 2.01 0.68
CA LEU A 120 -1.70 2.66 0.23
C LEU A 120 -0.46 1.76 0.31
N THR A 121 -0.50 0.68 1.10
CA THR A 121 0.68 -0.16 1.36
C THR A 121 0.61 -1.55 0.75
N HIS A 122 -0.59 -2.11 0.57
CA HIS A 122 -0.72 -3.49 0.12
C HIS A 122 -0.31 -3.63 -1.36
N PRO A 123 0.53 -4.61 -1.73
CA PRO A 123 1.09 -4.76 -3.07
C PRO A 123 0.05 -4.88 -4.20
N ARG A 124 -1.15 -5.41 -3.89
CA ARG A 124 -2.23 -5.56 -4.89
C ARG A 124 -2.68 -4.24 -5.52
N PHE A 125 -2.57 -3.13 -4.78
CA PHE A 125 -3.03 -1.83 -5.26
C PHE A 125 -1.99 -1.07 -6.09
N LYS A 126 -0.75 -1.56 -6.16
CA LYS A 126 0.34 -1.02 -7.01
C LYS A 126 0.50 0.50 -6.94
N VAL A 127 0.26 1.10 -5.77
CA VAL A 127 0.34 2.56 -5.57
C VAL A 127 1.75 3.06 -5.93
N ASP A 128 1.81 4.01 -6.84
CA ASP A 128 3.05 4.65 -7.27
C ASP A 128 3.72 5.40 -6.11
N LYS A 129 5.01 5.16 -5.92
CA LYS A 129 5.88 5.88 -4.99
C LYS A 129 7.02 6.47 -5.78
N GLU A 130 7.10 7.79 -5.83
CA GLU A 130 8.09 8.51 -6.61
C GLU A 130 9.19 9.06 -5.71
N TYR A 131 10.41 8.84 -6.14
CA TYR A 131 11.62 9.21 -5.41
C TYR A 131 12.55 10.06 -6.25
N GLU A 132 13.17 11.06 -5.63
CA GLU A 132 14.38 11.68 -6.14
C GLU A 132 15.59 10.94 -5.56
N VAL A 133 16.48 10.52 -6.45
CA VAL A 133 17.68 9.75 -6.15
C VAL A 133 18.87 10.58 -6.52
N THR A 134 19.80 10.82 -5.60
CA THR A 134 21.11 11.43 -5.88
C THR A 134 22.18 10.36 -5.82
N LEU A 135 22.90 10.20 -6.91
CA LEU A 135 23.98 9.24 -7.07
C LEU A 135 25.35 9.84 -6.72
N ASP A 136 26.33 8.99 -6.53
CA ASP A 136 27.72 9.35 -6.23
C ASP A 136 28.50 9.85 -7.45
N ARG A 137 28.03 9.55 -8.66
CA ARG A 137 28.65 9.92 -9.94
C ARG A 137 27.61 10.04 -11.05
N PRO A 138 27.97 10.62 -12.23
CA PRO A 138 27.04 10.73 -13.36
C PRO A 138 26.42 9.40 -13.75
N TRP A 139 25.13 9.43 -14.04
CA TRP A 139 24.33 8.28 -14.44
C TRP A 139 24.57 7.89 -15.89
N ASP A 140 24.78 6.61 -16.13
CA ASP A 140 24.80 6.02 -17.47
C ASP A 140 23.39 5.55 -17.87
N PRO A 141 22.72 6.22 -18.82
CA PRO A 141 21.36 5.87 -19.24
C PRO A 141 21.24 4.46 -19.85
N THR A 142 22.32 3.87 -20.36
CA THR A 142 22.31 2.53 -20.95
C THR A 142 21.96 1.43 -19.95
N LEU A 143 22.10 1.70 -18.65
CA LEU A 143 21.75 0.79 -17.55
C LEU A 143 20.26 0.81 -17.17
N ALA A 144 19.50 1.82 -17.63
CA ALA A 144 18.10 1.97 -17.29
C ALA A 144 17.23 0.74 -17.68
N PRO A 145 17.39 0.14 -18.89
CA PRO A 145 16.61 -1.04 -19.26
C PRO A 145 16.82 -2.23 -18.32
N LYS A 146 18.04 -2.41 -17.77
CA LYS A 146 18.33 -3.47 -16.80
C LYS A 146 17.52 -3.30 -15.51
N LEU A 147 17.48 -2.09 -14.95
CA LEU A 147 16.73 -1.79 -13.73
C LEU A 147 15.21 -1.82 -13.95
N MET A 148 14.73 -1.46 -15.14
CA MET A 148 13.32 -1.47 -15.50
C MET A 148 12.80 -2.88 -15.81
N ARG A 149 13.58 -3.74 -16.45
CA ARG A 149 13.27 -5.17 -16.58
C ARG A 149 13.20 -5.84 -15.21
N GLY A 150 14.07 -5.43 -14.30
CA GLY A 150 14.12 -5.92 -12.93
C GLY A 150 15.31 -6.82 -12.67
N ILE A 151 15.60 -6.98 -11.40
CA ILE A 151 16.68 -7.81 -10.84
C ILE A 151 16.14 -8.61 -9.65
N VAL A 152 16.77 -9.72 -9.33
CA VAL A 152 16.40 -10.51 -8.16
C VAL A 152 17.11 -9.96 -6.92
N LEU A 153 16.34 -9.63 -5.87
CA LEU A 153 16.82 -9.22 -4.56
C LEU A 153 16.19 -10.15 -3.51
N ASP A 154 17.00 -10.93 -2.81
CA ASP A 154 16.54 -11.93 -1.81
C ASP A 154 15.39 -12.82 -2.34
N GLY A 155 15.54 -13.36 -3.54
CA GLY A 155 14.53 -14.19 -4.18
C GLY A 155 13.30 -13.44 -4.72
N GLN A 156 13.21 -12.12 -4.54
CA GLN A 156 12.11 -11.31 -5.03
C GLN A 156 12.50 -10.52 -6.29
N HIS A 157 11.62 -10.52 -7.28
CA HIS A 157 11.83 -9.73 -8.51
C HIS A 157 11.55 -8.25 -8.25
N ALA A 158 12.60 -7.46 -8.13
CA ALA A 158 12.59 -6.02 -7.92
C ALA A 158 12.72 -5.27 -9.25
N LYS A 159 11.81 -4.34 -9.54
CA LYS A 159 11.87 -3.50 -10.75
C LYS A 159 11.53 -2.05 -10.47
N ILE A 160 12.10 -1.19 -11.29
CA ILE A 160 11.73 0.23 -11.38
C ILE A 160 10.62 0.36 -12.43
N ALA A 161 9.50 1.00 -12.07
CA ALA A 161 8.39 1.21 -12.99
C ALA A 161 8.70 2.31 -14.03
N GLN A 162 9.35 3.38 -13.58
CA GLN A 162 9.80 4.49 -14.43
C GLN A 162 11.11 5.06 -13.88
N LEU A 163 12.01 5.47 -14.78
CA LEU A 163 13.25 6.15 -14.46
C LEU A 163 13.46 7.32 -15.44
N ARG A 164 13.73 8.50 -14.91
CA ARG A 164 14.02 9.71 -15.69
C ARG A 164 15.18 10.48 -15.07
N SER A 165 16.12 10.93 -15.88
CA SER A 165 17.20 11.82 -15.44
C SER A 165 16.67 13.24 -15.23
N LEU A 166 17.08 13.86 -14.12
CA LEU A 166 16.84 15.26 -13.78
C LEU A 166 18.10 16.11 -13.99
N SER A 167 19.26 15.52 -13.72
CA SER A 167 20.60 16.07 -13.95
C SER A 167 21.59 14.90 -14.07
N PRO A 168 22.88 15.14 -14.36
CA PRO A 168 23.85 14.04 -14.47
C PRO A 168 23.90 13.08 -13.29
N THR A 169 23.65 13.56 -12.06
CA THR A 169 23.69 12.72 -10.83
C THR A 169 22.34 12.58 -10.15
N ARG A 170 21.28 13.22 -10.65
CA ARG A 170 19.95 13.18 -10.03
C ARG A 170 18.93 12.52 -10.95
N LEU A 171 18.19 11.56 -10.40
CA LEU A 171 17.18 10.79 -11.10
C LEU A 171 15.84 10.88 -10.39
N ARG A 172 14.76 10.72 -11.15
CA ARG A 172 13.41 10.49 -10.64
C ARG A 172 13.02 9.05 -10.93
N VAL A 173 12.59 8.33 -9.90
CA VAL A 173 12.32 6.89 -9.94
C VAL A 173 10.93 6.61 -9.38
N ILE A 174 10.13 5.81 -10.07
CA ILE A 174 8.83 5.35 -9.59
C ILE A 174 8.89 3.86 -9.25
N LEU A 175 8.45 3.51 -8.05
CA LEU A 175 8.24 2.13 -7.59
C LEU A 175 6.76 1.85 -7.35
N ARG A 176 6.34 0.61 -7.63
CA ARG A 176 5.03 0.02 -7.25
C ARG A 176 5.15 -1.07 -6.21
N GLN A 177 6.37 -1.36 -5.79
CA GLN A 177 6.74 -2.39 -4.82
C GLN A 177 7.29 -1.75 -3.54
N GLY A 178 7.49 -2.56 -2.50
CA GLY A 178 8.03 -2.14 -1.22
C GLY A 178 9.07 -3.12 -0.66
N ILE A 179 10.03 -3.55 -1.48
CA ILE A 179 11.13 -4.43 -1.06
C ILE A 179 12.10 -3.63 -0.17
N ASN A 180 12.66 -4.28 0.83
CA ASN A 180 13.61 -3.62 1.75
C ASN A 180 14.76 -2.96 1.00
N ARG A 181 14.97 -1.66 1.21
CA ARG A 181 16.03 -0.83 0.61
C ARG A 181 16.15 -0.99 -0.92
N GLN A 182 15.01 -1.22 -1.61
CA GLN A 182 14.96 -1.62 -3.03
C GLN A 182 15.79 -0.71 -3.93
N ILE A 183 15.58 0.60 -3.91
CA ILE A 183 16.31 1.55 -4.78
C ILE A 183 17.81 1.47 -4.51
N ARG A 184 18.24 1.55 -3.27
CA ARG A 184 19.67 1.53 -2.90
C ARG A 184 20.34 0.25 -3.37
N ARG A 185 19.70 -0.90 -3.19
CA ARG A 185 20.19 -2.22 -3.60
C ARG A 185 20.21 -2.37 -5.12
N MET A 186 19.17 -1.93 -5.82
CA MET A 186 19.12 -1.98 -7.28
C MET A 186 20.22 -1.13 -7.92
N PHE A 187 20.46 0.10 -7.45
CA PHE A 187 21.55 0.92 -7.96
C PHE A 187 22.92 0.33 -7.62
N GLN A 188 23.08 -0.29 -6.46
CA GLN A 188 24.31 -0.99 -6.08
C GLN A 188 24.68 -2.13 -7.05
N THR A 189 23.71 -2.91 -7.57
CA THR A 189 23.96 -4.00 -8.53
C THR A 189 24.47 -3.52 -9.90
N VAL A 190 24.29 -2.24 -10.19
CA VAL A 190 24.84 -1.59 -11.41
C VAL A 190 26.01 -0.66 -11.07
N GLY A 191 26.58 -0.82 -9.86
CA GLY A 191 27.82 -0.16 -9.46
C GLY A 191 27.65 1.27 -8.95
N TYR A 192 26.44 1.76 -8.62
CA TYR A 192 26.21 3.10 -8.08
C TYR A 192 25.89 3.09 -6.59
N ARG A 193 26.36 4.14 -5.89
CA ARG A 193 25.98 4.42 -4.52
C ARG A 193 24.94 5.55 -4.48
N VAL A 194 23.79 5.30 -3.82
CA VAL A 194 22.76 6.32 -3.59
C VAL A 194 23.17 7.17 -2.39
N LYS A 195 23.57 8.43 -2.62
CA LYS A 195 23.94 9.41 -1.59
C LYS A 195 22.71 9.93 -0.86
N ARG A 196 21.68 10.36 -1.61
CA ARG A 196 20.43 10.87 -1.05
C ARG A 196 19.24 10.18 -1.69
N LEU A 197 18.21 9.89 -0.90
CA LEU A 197 16.94 9.30 -1.36
C LEU A 197 15.79 10.05 -0.69
N LEU A 198 14.98 10.74 -1.50
CA LEU A 198 13.86 11.57 -1.06
C LEU A 198 12.57 11.08 -1.71
N ARG A 199 11.59 10.63 -0.92
CA ARG A 199 10.26 10.31 -1.45
C ARG A 199 9.45 11.58 -1.63
N VAL A 200 9.15 11.94 -2.88
CA VAL A 200 8.45 13.20 -3.24
C VAL A 200 6.95 13.01 -3.49
N ARG A 201 6.48 11.75 -3.73
CA ARG A 201 5.07 11.49 -4.04
C ARG A 201 4.65 10.08 -3.61
N VAL A 202 3.42 9.95 -3.16
CA VAL A 202 2.71 8.67 -2.95
C VAL A 202 1.32 8.80 -3.61
N GLY A 203 1.07 7.98 -4.62
CA GLY A 203 -0.12 8.14 -5.44
C GLY A 203 -0.18 9.52 -6.09
N ASN A 204 -1.27 10.26 -5.89
CA ASN A 204 -1.44 11.64 -6.35
C ASN A 204 -0.92 12.69 -5.36
N LEU A 205 -0.62 12.26 -4.12
CA LEU A 205 -0.19 13.18 -3.06
C LEU A 205 1.30 13.51 -3.21
N ARG A 206 1.61 14.79 -3.36
CA ARG A 206 2.98 15.31 -3.46
C ARG A 206 3.44 15.91 -2.14
N LEU A 207 4.73 15.82 -1.86
CA LEU A 207 5.37 16.45 -0.70
C LEU A 207 5.21 17.98 -0.74
N GLY A 208 5.35 18.57 -1.95
CA GLY A 208 5.32 20.03 -2.12
C GLY A 208 6.44 20.72 -1.35
N ASP A 209 6.14 21.91 -0.86
CA ASP A 209 7.08 22.78 -0.16
C ASP A 209 7.10 22.53 1.37
N LEU A 210 6.56 21.39 1.84
CA LEU A 210 6.58 21.08 3.26
C LEU A 210 8.03 20.98 3.75
N PRO A 211 8.47 21.83 4.71
CA PRO A 211 9.85 21.81 5.17
C PRO A 211 10.24 20.49 5.84
N CYS A 212 11.52 20.15 5.79
CA CYS A 212 12.06 18.94 6.41
C CYS A 212 11.82 18.95 7.93
N GLY A 213 11.36 17.83 8.49
CA GLY A 213 10.98 17.71 9.91
C GLY A 213 9.58 18.23 10.23
N HIS A 214 8.89 18.90 9.29
CA HIS A 214 7.55 19.46 9.53
C HIS A 214 6.46 18.48 9.05
N TRP A 215 5.27 18.69 9.61
CA TRP A 215 4.07 17.92 9.27
C TRP A 215 2.86 18.84 9.02
N ARG A 216 1.88 18.36 8.28
CA ARG A 216 0.56 18.98 8.15
C ARG A 216 -0.54 17.93 8.05
N ALA A 217 -1.76 18.29 8.42
CA ALA A 217 -2.92 17.45 8.13
C ALA A 217 -3.20 17.44 6.62
N LEU A 218 -3.76 16.33 6.12
CA LEU A 218 -4.28 16.27 4.77
C LEU A 218 -5.63 17.00 4.68
N THR A 219 -5.85 17.67 3.58
CA THR A 219 -7.14 18.26 3.25
C THR A 219 -8.15 17.17 2.85
N GLN A 220 -9.45 17.50 2.93
CA GLN A 220 -10.50 16.58 2.49
C GLN A 220 -10.38 16.20 1.00
N ARG A 221 -9.89 17.13 0.16
CA ARG A 221 -9.62 16.89 -1.26
C ARG A 221 -8.51 15.85 -1.44
N GLU A 222 -7.38 16.02 -0.75
CA GLU A 222 -6.26 15.07 -0.80
C GLU A 222 -6.66 13.68 -0.31
N LEU A 223 -7.50 13.59 0.73
CA LEU A 223 -8.03 12.31 1.20
C LEU A 223 -8.93 11.65 0.15
N LYS A 224 -9.84 12.41 -0.47
CA LYS A 224 -10.69 11.91 -1.57
C LYS A 224 -9.86 11.45 -2.77
N ASP A 225 -8.85 12.21 -3.16
CA ASP A 225 -7.97 11.86 -4.28
C ASP A 225 -7.17 10.56 -3.99
N LEU A 226 -6.78 10.32 -2.75
CA LEU A 226 -6.17 9.05 -2.33
C LEU A 226 -7.17 7.88 -2.35
N ASP A 227 -8.45 8.11 -2.06
CA ASP A 227 -9.49 7.08 -2.10
C ASP A 227 -9.88 6.72 -3.55
N LEU A 228 -10.02 7.69 -4.43
CA LEU A 228 -10.42 7.50 -5.83
C LEU A 228 -9.40 6.72 -6.66
N MET A 229 -8.12 6.77 -6.32
CA MET A 229 -7.06 6.02 -7.01
C MET A 229 -7.30 4.50 -7.04
N ASN A 230 -8.06 3.97 -6.10
CA ASN A 230 -8.30 2.54 -5.97
C ASN A 230 -9.59 2.07 -6.64
N THR A 231 -10.51 2.97 -6.96
CA THR A 231 -11.76 2.66 -7.67
C THR A 231 -11.54 2.52 -9.18
N SER A 232 -10.61 3.29 -9.75
CA SER A 232 -10.31 3.26 -11.18
C SER A 232 -9.64 1.94 -11.62
N ASP A 233 -8.71 1.41 -10.83
CA ASP A 233 -8.03 0.13 -11.13
C ASP A 233 -8.96 -1.08 -10.93
N ALA A 234 -9.94 -1.00 -10.02
CA ALA A 234 -10.92 -2.05 -9.79
C ALA A 234 -11.93 -2.15 -10.96
N LEU A 235 -12.28 -1.01 -11.57
CA LEU A 235 -13.16 -0.97 -12.75
C LEU A 235 -12.46 -1.51 -14.01
N VAL A 236 -11.17 -1.22 -14.20
CA VAL A 236 -10.39 -1.74 -15.34
C VAL A 236 -10.14 -3.25 -15.21
N ALA A 237 -9.88 -3.75 -13.98
CA ALA A 237 -9.70 -5.19 -13.73
C ALA A 237 -11.01 -5.99 -13.86
N GLY A 238 -12.17 -5.36 -13.67
CA GLY A 238 -13.51 -5.95 -13.87
C GLY A 238 -13.91 -6.09 -15.34
N VAL A 239 -13.46 -5.17 -16.20
CA VAL A 239 -13.78 -5.19 -17.64
C VAL A 239 -13.01 -6.28 -18.39
N ASP A 240 -11.81 -6.64 -17.94
CA ASP A 240 -11.00 -7.68 -18.60
C ASP A 240 -11.50 -9.11 -18.30
N ARG A 241 -12.23 -9.34 -17.20
CA ARG A 241 -12.84 -10.65 -16.90
C ARG A 241 -14.15 -10.92 -17.68
N GLY A 242 -14.82 -9.87 -18.15
CA GLY A 242 -16.07 -9.99 -18.93
C GLY A 242 -15.86 -10.31 -20.41
N LYS A 243 -14.64 -10.24 -20.95
CA LYS A 243 -14.35 -10.51 -22.35
C LYS A 243 -13.87 -11.95 -22.64
N GLN A 244 -13.62 -12.77 -21.65
CA GLN A 244 -13.17 -14.16 -21.85
C GLN A 244 -14.28 -15.22 -21.76
N GLU A 245 -15.53 -14.87 -21.42
CA GLU A 245 -16.64 -15.85 -21.33
C GLU A 245 -17.65 -15.80 -22.49
N ALA A 246 -17.44 -14.97 -23.51
CA ALA A 246 -18.35 -14.88 -24.67
C ALA A 246 -17.73 -15.48 -25.95
N GLY A 247 -17.25 -16.71 -25.92
CA GLY A 247 -16.60 -17.35 -27.06
C GLY A 247 -16.72 -18.86 -27.12
N HIS A 248 -17.87 -19.43 -26.75
CA HIS A 248 -18.14 -20.84 -27.09
C HIS A 248 -19.62 -21.02 -27.38
N VAL A 249 -20.03 -20.63 -28.59
CA VAL A 249 -21.31 -21.03 -29.18
C VAL A 249 -21.06 -22.21 -30.09
N SER A 250 -21.61 -23.33 -29.63
CA SER A 250 -21.80 -24.63 -30.28
C SER A 250 -22.14 -24.54 -31.78
N LYS A 251 -21.30 -25.11 -32.63
CA LYS A 251 -21.70 -25.54 -33.99
C LYS A 251 -22.44 -26.87 -33.89
N ALA A 252 -23.77 -26.83 -33.99
CA ALA A 252 -24.61 -27.98 -34.21
C ALA A 252 -24.28 -28.59 -35.57
N ARG A 253 -24.05 -29.90 -35.60
CA ARG A 253 -23.92 -30.70 -36.80
C ARG A 253 -25.31 -30.88 -37.43
N SER A 254 -25.46 -30.40 -38.65
CA SER A 254 -26.54 -30.83 -39.56
C SER A 254 -26.08 -32.03 -40.37
N THR A 255 -26.75 -33.15 -40.18
CA THR A 255 -26.69 -34.35 -41.02
C THR A 255 -27.50 -34.13 -42.32
N PRO A 256 -27.02 -34.52 -43.49
CA PRO A 256 -27.90 -34.71 -44.65
C PRO A 256 -28.32 -36.17 -44.77
N SER A 257 -29.62 -36.31 -45.05
CA SER A 257 -30.40 -37.53 -45.35
C SER A 257 -29.91 -38.25 -46.59
N ALA A 258 -30.04 -39.56 -46.55
CA ALA A 258 -29.76 -40.48 -47.62
C ALA A 258 -30.79 -40.35 -48.73
N THR A 259 -30.32 -40.46 -49.96
CA THR A 259 -31.16 -40.85 -51.09
C THR A 259 -30.45 -41.97 -51.85
N ILE A 260 -31.16 -43.07 -51.94
CA ILE A 260 -30.84 -44.29 -52.65
C ILE A 260 -31.07 -44.05 -54.18
N SER A 261 -30.16 -44.51 -55.01
CA SER A 261 -30.50 -44.94 -56.35
C SER A 261 -29.52 -45.98 -56.92
N ASN A 262 -30.07 -47.06 -57.29
CA ASN A 262 -29.54 -48.21 -58.01
C ASN A 262 -28.84 -47.84 -59.31
N GLU A 263 -27.90 -48.61 -59.76
CA GLU A 263 -27.86 -49.46 -60.96
C GLU A 263 -26.44 -49.84 -61.36
N THR A 264 -26.12 -51.05 -61.24
CA THR A 264 -25.98 -52.07 -62.34
C THR A 264 -24.64 -52.06 -63.13
N ARG A 265 -23.94 -53.19 -62.98
CA ARG A 265 -23.25 -54.04 -64.03
C ARG A 265 -21.81 -53.73 -64.48
N ARG A 266 -21.08 -54.86 -64.35
CA ARG A 266 -20.06 -55.42 -65.29
C ARG A 266 -18.66 -54.80 -65.22
N LEU A 267 -17.65 -55.56 -64.90
CA LEU A 267 -16.98 -56.79 -65.33
C LEU A 267 -15.97 -57.16 -64.24
#